data_8021478f88fad4c5fcf6e581513cda4c
#
_entry.id   8021478f88fad4c5fcf6e581513cda4c
#
_cell.length_a   1.000
_cell.length_b   1.000
_cell.length_c   1.000
_cell.angle_alpha   90.00
_cell.angle_beta   90.00
_cell.angle_gamma   90.00
#
_symmetry.space_group_name_H-M   'P 1'
#
loop_
_entity.id
_entity.type
_entity.pdbx_description
1 polymer ?
#
loop_
_entity_poly.entity_id
_entity_poly.type
_entity_poly.pdbx_seq_one_letter_code
_entity_poly.pdbx_strand_id
1 'polypeptide(L)'
;MNETIQHVDQAIRSRHSMRNFLDKPVPQALVRELLELAACAPSSTNVQPWKVYALCGADKAALSAAVMARFEQGETDGREVDCYPKEWQEPWLSRRRAVGLGLYKLLGIGKEDKARMKAQHARNFTFFDAPVGLLLTIDRRLGQGMLIDCGLFLDH
;
A
#
# COMPACT_ATOMS: atom_id res chain seq x y z
N MET A 1 -22.53 -20.95 15.11
CA MET A 1 -21.44 -20.61 14.19
C MET A 1 -20.14 -20.81 14.95
N ASN A 2 -19.11 -21.44 14.35
CA ASN A 2 -17.87 -21.70 15.05
C ASN A 2 -17.16 -20.37 15.35
N GLU A 3 -16.56 -20.21 16.55
CA GLU A 3 -15.86 -19.01 16.99
C GLU A 3 -14.77 -18.56 16.03
N THR A 4 -14.02 -19.52 15.48
CA THR A 4 -12.99 -19.28 14.45
C THR A 4 -13.55 -18.60 13.19
N ILE A 5 -14.71 -19.01 12.72
CA ILE A 5 -15.39 -18.41 11.55
C ILE A 5 -15.79 -16.96 11.86
N GLN A 6 -16.25 -16.69 13.08
CA GLN A 6 -16.60 -15.33 13.49
C GLN A 6 -15.40 -14.40 13.48
N HIS A 7 -14.21 -14.87 13.90
CA HIS A 7 -12.98 -14.07 13.90
C HIS A 7 -12.51 -13.75 12.47
N VAL A 8 -12.56 -14.70 11.54
CA VAL A 8 -12.22 -14.48 10.12
C VAL A 8 -13.18 -13.48 9.49
N ASP A 9 -14.49 -13.67 9.65
CA ASP A 9 -15.51 -12.74 9.15
C ASP A 9 -15.30 -11.33 9.68
N GLN A 10 -14.97 -11.19 10.96
CA GLN A 10 -14.71 -9.90 11.59
C GLN A 10 -13.46 -9.25 11.02
N ALA A 11 -12.36 -9.98 10.82
CA ALA A 11 -11.14 -9.48 10.22
C ALA A 11 -11.39 -8.93 8.82
N ILE A 12 -12.09 -9.71 7.97
CA ILE A 12 -12.43 -9.31 6.60
C ILE A 12 -13.30 -8.03 6.60
N ARG A 13 -14.36 -8.00 7.42
CA ARG A 13 -15.31 -6.88 7.45
C ARG A 13 -14.76 -5.61 8.06
N SER A 14 -13.82 -5.73 9.03
CA SER A 14 -13.22 -4.58 9.70
C SER A 14 -12.04 -3.97 8.93
N ARG A 15 -11.51 -4.68 7.94
CA ARG A 15 -10.39 -4.19 7.15
C ARG A 15 -10.76 -2.90 6.38
N HIS A 16 -9.96 -1.89 6.53
CA HIS A 16 -10.03 -0.65 5.76
C HIS A 16 -8.63 -0.07 5.52
N SER A 17 -8.51 0.84 4.56
CA SER A 17 -7.23 1.46 4.24
C SER A 17 -6.87 2.52 5.26
N MET A 18 -5.98 2.20 6.19
CA MET A 18 -5.43 3.16 7.15
C MET A 18 -4.46 4.12 6.44
N ARG A 19 -4.59 5.42 6.72
CA ARG A 19 -3.72 6.46 6.12
C ARG A 19 -3.23 7.46 7.16
N ASN A 20 -3.19 7.03 8.41
CA ASN A 20 -2.59 7.75 9.51
C ASN A 20 -2.21 6.75 10.60
N PHE A 21 -0.97 6.75 11.01
CA PHE A 21 -0.43 5.80 11.97
C PHE A 21 0.12 6.54 13.18
N LEU A 22 0.19 5.85 14.30
CA LEU A 22 0.83 6.35 15.51
C LEU A 22 2.35 6.25 15.36
N ASP A 23 3.06 7.20 15.93
CA ASP A 23 4.52 7.11 16.11
C ASP A 23 4.84 6.16 17.30
N LYS A 24 4.56 4.87 17.07
CA LYS A 24 4.79 3.82 18.05
C LYS A 24 5.68 2.76 17.44
N PRO A 25 6.87 2.50 18.02
CA PRO A 25 7.76 1.46 17.50
C PRO A 25 7.06 0.10 17.39
N VAL A 26 7.31 -0.61 16.29
CA VAL A 26 6.86 -1.98 16.09
C VAL A 26 8.04 -2.91 16.31
N PRO A 27 7.93 -3.91 17.23
CA PRO A 27 9.01 -4.86 17.44
C PRO A 27 9.34 -5.64 16.18
N GLN A 28 10.63 -5.82 15.89
CA GLN A 28 11.08 -6.56 14.71
C GLN A 28 10.56 -8.01 14.70
N ALA A 29 10.43 -8.61 15.88
CA ALA A 29 9.86 -9.96 16.01
C ALA A 29 8.42 -10.02 15.49
N LEU A 30 7.59 -9.03 15.82
CA LEU A 30 6.21 -8.96 15.32
C LEU A 30 6.17 -8.77 13.78
N VAL A 31 7.05 -7.93 13.23
CA VAL A 31 7.14 -7.76 11.76
C VAL A 31 7.50 -9.08 11.10
N ARG A 32 8.45 -9.82 11.67
CA ARG A 32 8.84 -11.15 11.16
C ARG A 32 7.68 -12.14 11.22
N GLU A 33 7.00 -12.23 12.35
CA GLU A 33 5.84 -13.11 12.55
C GLU A 33 4.74 -12.84 11.52
N LEU A 34 4.40 -11.57 11.29
CA LEU A 34 3.41 -11.17 10.29
C LEU A 34 3.85 -11.55 8.86
N LEU A 35 5.13 -11.39 8.51
CA LEU A 35 5.63 -11.77 7.21
C LEU A 35 5.69 -13.30 7.00
N GLU A 36 6.00 -14.06 8.05
CA GLU A 36 5.95 -15.52 8.04
C GLU A 36 4.52 -16.02 7.86
N LEU A 37 3.55 -15.38 8.53
CA LEU A 37 2.12 -15.67 8.35
C LEU A 37 1.67 -15.35 6.91
N ALA A 38 1.99 -14.15 6.41
CA ALA A 38 1.66 -13.77 5.04
C ALA A 38 2.30 -14.70 3.99
N ALA A 39 3.46 -15.27 4.26
CA ALA A 39 4.13 -16.22 3.37
C ALA A 39 3.41 -17.58 3.28
N CYS A 40 2.41 -17.85 4.11
CA CYS A 40 1.52 -19.00 3.97
C CYS A 40 0.52 -18.83 2.81
N ALA A 41 0.45 -17.66 2.20
CA ALA A 41 -0.42 -17.41 1.05
C ALA A 41 -0.15 -18.37 -0.10
N PRO A 42 -1.18 -18.82 -0.83
CA PRO A 42 -0.98 -19.64 -2.01
C PRO A 42 -0.32 -18.84 -3.13
N SER A 43 0.42 -19.54 -4.00
CA SER A 43 0.97 -18.95 -5.22
C SER A 43 0.90 -19.92 -6.38
N SER A 44 0.92 -19.40 -7.60
CA SER A 44 0.88 -20.18 -8.84
C SER A 44 2.01 -21.23 -8.85
N THR A 45 1.65 -22.50 -8.92
CA THR A 45 2.61 -23.64 -8.84
C THR A 45 3.57 -23.58 -7.65
N ASN A 46 3.15 -22.92 -6.57
CA ASN A 46 3.94 -22.69 -5.36
C ASN A 46 5.28 -21.96 -5.60
N VAL A 47 5.31 -21.03 -6.55
CA VAL A 47 6.53 -20.30 -6.93
C VAL A 47 6.99 -19.32 -5.85
N GLN A 48 6.06 -18.81 -5.03
CA GLN A 48 6.36 -17.85 -3.95
C GLN A 48 7.23 -16.68 -4.42
N PRO A 49 6.74 -15.86 -5.39
CA PRO A 49 7.56 -14.94 -6.16
C PRO A 49 7.99 -13.68 -5.39
N TRP A 50 7.42 -13.47 -4.24
CA TRP A 50 7.61 -12.26 -3.43
C TRP A 50 8.98 -12.20 -2.77
N LYS A 51 9.57 -11.03 -2.83
CA LYS A 51 10.71 -10.63 -2.01
C LYS A 51 10.34 -9.37 -1.25
N VAL A 52 10.40 -9.43 0.07
CA VAL A 52 9.94 -8.35 0.94
C VAL A 52 11.13 -7.67 1.61
N TYR A 53 11.14 -6.36 1.55
CA TYR A 53 12.05 -5.50 2.30
C TYR A 53 11.25 -4.77 3.36
N ALA A 54 11.55 -5.03 4.62
CA ALA A 54 10.97 -4.30 5.75
C ALA A 54 11.90 -3.15 6.15
N LEU A 55 11.41 -1.94 6.07
CA LEU A 55 12.17 -0.71 6.34
C LEU A 55 11.63 -0.04 7.60
N CYS A 56 12.54 0.37 8.49
CA CYS A 56 12.18 1.15 9.69
C CYS A 56 13.29 2.17 10.01
N GLY A 57 13.02 3.06 10.94
CA GLY A 57 14.00 4.04 11.42
C GLY A 57 14.69 4.82 10.29
N ALA A 58 16.03 4.86 10.32
CA ALA A 58 16.84 5.65 9.40
C ALA A 58 16.71 5.21 7.94
N ASP A 59 16.61 3.92 7.66
CA ASP A 59 16.50 3.40 6.28
C ASP A 59 15.17 3.79 5.64
N LYS A 60 14.07 3.69 6.39
CA LYS A 60 12.76 4.17 5.94
C LYS A 60 12.77 5.69 5.70
N ALA A 61 13.37 6.45 6.62
CA ALA A 61 13.47 7.90 6.51
C ALA A 61 14.30 8.32 5.28
N ALA A 62 15.43 7.67 5.04
CA ALA A 62 16.29 7.94 3.89
C ALA A 62 15.56 7.65 2.56
N LEU A 63 14.86 6.50 2.45
CA LEU A 63 14.07 6.18 1.27
C LEU A 63 12.97 7.23 1.06
N SER A 64 12.20 7.55 2.11
CA SER A 64 11.12 8.54 2.01
C SER A 64 11.65 9.91 1.58
N ALA A 65 12.78 10.36 2.12
CA ALA A 65 13.39 11.62 1.74
C ALA A 65 13.81 11.63 0.26
N ALA A 66 14.44 10.55 -0.21
CA ALA A 66 14.86 10.43 -1.61
C ALA A 66 13.67 10.47 -2.58
N VAL A 67 12.60 9.72 -2.28
CA VAL A 67 11.38 9.69 -3.11
C VAL A 67 10.65 11.03 -3.07
N MET A 68 10.56 11.67 -1.90
CA MET A 68 9.95 12.99 -1.74
C MET A 68 10.69 14.05 -2.57
N ALA A 69 12.01 14.06 -2.56
CA ALA A 69 12.80 15.01 -3.35
C ALA A 69 12.49 14.88 -4.85
N ARG A 70 12.39 13.67 -5.39
CA ARG A 70 12.02 13.42 -6.79
C ARG A 70 10.56 13.83 -7.08
N PHE A 71 9.64 13.53 -6.18
CA PHE A 71 8.25 13.94 -6.29
C PHE A 71 8.09 15.47 -6.34
N GLU A 72 8.86 16.21 -5.52
CA GLU A 72 8.83 17.68 -5.51
C GLU A 72 9.38 18.27 -6.81
N GLN A 73 10.38 17.65 -7.41
CA GLN A 73 10.95 18.01 -8.70
C GLN A 73 10.03 17.66 -9.88
N GLY A 74 8.93 16.93 -9.62
CA GLY A 74 7.99 16.50 -10.64
C GLY A 74 8.52 15.36 -11.51
N GLU A 75 9.56 14.66 -11.05
CA GLU A 75 10.10 13.52 -11.77
C GLU A 75 9.10 12.36 -11.75
N THR A 76 8.87 11.79 -12.92
CA THR A 76 8.06 10.58 -13.11
C THR A 76 8.89 9.55 -13.84
N ASP A 77 9.30 8.52 -13.15
CA ASP A 77 9.87 7.35 -13.82
C ASP A 77 8.79 6.61 -14.62
N GLY A 78 9.21 5.98 -15.70
CA GLY A 78 8.33 5.08 -16.44
C GLY A 78 7.80 3.98 -15.53
N ARG A 79 6.49 3.73 -15.60
CA ARG A 79 5.87 2.64 -14.85
C ARG A 79 6.28 1.31 -15.44
N GLU A 80 6.71 0.38 -14.60
CA GLU A 80 7.01 -0.99 -15.04
C GLU A 80 5.72 -1.78 -15.30
N VAL A 81 4.62 -1.40 -14.63
CA VAL A 81 3.31 -2.02 -14.74
C VAL A 81 2.23 -0.95 -14.76
N ASP A 82 1.33 -1.04 -15.71
CA ASP A 82 0.15 -0.17 -15.77
C ASP A 82 -0.89 -0.62 -14.74
N CYS A 83 -0.84 -0.03 -13.56
CA CYS A 83 -1.80 -0.32 -12.47
C CYS A 83 -3.17 0.33 -12.70
N TYR A 84 -3.29 1.25 -13.64
CA TYR A 84 -4.51 2.00 -13.91
C TYR A 84 -4.81 2.05 -15.40
N PRO A 85 -6.09 2.06 -15.80
CA PRO A 85 -6.45 2.23 -17.20
C PRO A 85 -6.04 3.64 -17.68
N LYS A 86 -5.72 3.78 -18.97
CA LYS A 86 -5.42 5.08 -19.59
C LYS A 86 -6.62 6.01 -19.50
N GLU A 87 -7.82 5.47 -19.68
CA GLU A 87 -9.08 6.19 -19.57
C GLU A 87 -10.03 5.48 -18.61
N TRP A 88 -10.61 6.26 -17.70
CA TRP A 88 -11.57 5.77 -16.73
C TRP A 88 -12.99 5.84 -17.30
N GLN A 89 -13.70 4.72 -17.24
CA GLN A 89 -15.10 4.61 -17.63
C GLN A 89 -16.00 4.40 -16.41
N GLU A 90 -17.30 4.60 -16.59
CA GLU A 90 -18.29 4.24 -15.56
C GLU A 90 -18.47 2.71 -15.49
N PRO A 91 -18.73 2.17 -14.30
CA PRO A 91 -18.95 2.84 -13.00
C PRO A 91 -17.67 3.10 -12.18
N TRP A 92 -16.50 2.74 -12.68
CA TRP A 92 -15.22 2.84 -11.95
C TRP A 92 -14.79 4.29 -11.73
N LEU A 93 -15.07 5.16 -12.69
CA LEU A 93 -14.77 6.59 -12.57
C LEU A 93 -15.52 7.22 -11.39
N SER A 94 -16.81 6.94 -11.26
CA SER A 94 -17.64 7.42 -10.15
C SER A 94 -17.14 6.89 -8.80
N ARG A 95 -16.80 5.61 -8.70
CA ARG A 95 -16.24 5.00 -7.49
C ARG A 95 -14.92 5.65 -7.08
N ARG A 96 -14.01 5.85 -8.03
CA ARG A 96 -12.73 6.52 -7.81
C ARG A 96 -12.91 7.95 -7.31
N ARG A 97 -13.82 8.70 -7.95
CA ARG A 97 -14.15 10.08 -7.54
C ARG A 97 -14.75 10.13 -6.14
N ALA A 98 -15.66 9.22 -5.81
CA ALA A 98 -16.28 9.16 -4.49
C ALA A 98 -15.23 8.95 -3.37
N VAL A 99 -14.27 8.05 -3.57
CA VAL A 99 -13.18 7.81 -2.61
C VAL A 99 -12.29 9.04 -2.46
N GLY A 100 -11.83 9.65 -3.56
CA GLY A 100 -10.94 10.81 -3.51
C GLY A 100 -11.61 12.04 -2.90
N LEU A 101 -12.83 12.36 -3.31
CA LEU A 101 -13.60 13.48 -2.77
C LEU A 101 -14.00 13.25 -1.31
N GLY A 102 -14.36 12.01 -0.96
CA GLY A 102 -14.68 11.61 0.41
C GLY A 102 -13.49 11.82 1.35
N LEU A 103 -12.29 11.42 0.94
CA LEU A 103 -11.06 11.65 1.70
C LEU A 103 -10.79 13.14 1.93
N TYR A 104 -10.84 13.94 0.87
CA TYR A 104 -10.60 15.38 0.98
C TYR A 104 -11.65 16.08 1.86
N LYS A 105 -12.91 15.67 1.76
CA LYS A 105 -13.98 16.17 2.63
C LYS A 105 -13.69 15.89 4.11
N LEU A 106 -13.28 14.64 4.44
CA LEU A 106 -12.92 14.26 5.81
C LEU A 106 -11.72 15.07 6.35
N LEU A 107 -10.76 15.41 5.48
CA LEU A 107 -9.57 16.19 5.84
C LEU A 107 -9.80 17.71 5.79
N GLY A 108 -10.99 18.17 5.44
CA GLY A 108 -11.29 19.60 5.27
C GLY A 108 -10.46 20.25 4.16
N ILE A 109 -10.15 19.51 3.08
CA ILE A 109 -9.39 20.00 1.92
C ILE A 109 -10.38 20.40 0.83
N GLY A 110 -10.42 21.70 0.52
CA GLY A 110 -11.27 22.24 -0.54
C GLY A 110 -10.76 21.89 -1.95
N LYS A 111 -11.65 21.94 -2.96
CA LYS A 111 -11.29 21.64 -4.36
C LYS A 111 -10.22 22.57 -4.92
N GLU A 112 -10.15 23.81 -4.42
CA GLU A 112 -9.18 24.81 -4.88
C GLU A 112 -7.85 24.74 -4.15
N ASP A 113 -7.77 23.97 -3.05
CA ASP A 113 -6.56 23.84 -2.24
C ASP A 113 -5.60 22.79 -2.81
N LYS A 114 -5.02 23.12 -3.97
CA LYS A 114 -4.09 22.23 -4.68
C LYS A 114 -2.84 21.91 -3.87
N ALA A 115 -2.39 22.84 -3.03
CA ALA A 115 -1.22 22.65 -2.19
C ALA A 115 -1.47 21.57 -1.14
N ARG A 116 -2.59 21.62 -0.41
CA ARG A 116 -2.96 20.58 0.55
C ARG A 116 -3.29 19.26 -0.11
N MET A 117 -3.87 19.27 -1.32
CA MET A 117 -4.07 18.04 -2.11
C MET A 117 -2.72 17.39 -2.45
N LYS A 118 -1.74 18.18 -2.92
CA LYS A 118 -0.38 17.70 -3.23
C LYS A 118 0.30 17.15 -1.97
N ALA A 119 0.23 17.86 -0.85
CA ALA A 119 0.78 17.42 0.43
C ALA A 119 0.14 16.11 0.91
N GLN A 120 -1.19 15.96 0.81
CA GLN A 120 -1.87 14.72 1.16
C GLN A 120 -1.46 13.57 0.23
N HIS A 121 -1.26 13.82 -1.06
CA HIS A 121 -0.76 12.82 -1.99
C HIS A 121 0.67 12.39 -1.66
N ALA A 122 1.53 13.33 -1.30
CA ALA A 122 2.91 13.09 -0.91
C ALA A 122 3.06 12.13 0.28
N ARG A 123 2.06 12.04 1.17
CA ARG A 123 2.05 11.10 2.30
C ARG A 123 2.14 9.62 1.89
N ASN A 124 1.80 9.28 0.65
CA ASN A 124 2.06 7.92 0.14
C ASN A 124 3.56 7.59 0.20
N PHE A 125 4.43 8.55 -0.05
CA PHE A 125 5.88 8.36 -0.09
C PHE A 125 6.55 8.36 1.30
N THR A 126 5.80 8.73 2.34
CA THR A 126 6.22 8.58 3.73
C THR A 126 5.54 7.40 4.43
N PHE A 127 4.88 6.52 3.66
CA PHE A 127 4.10 5.39 4.19
C PHE A 127 3.00 5.85 5.16
N PHE A 128 2.43 7.04 4.95
CA PHE A 128 1.44 7.67 5.85
C PHE A 128 1.92 7.76 7.30
N ASP A 129 3.22 7.96 7.50
CA ASP A 129 3.93 8.04 8.78
C ASP A 129 3.96 6.73 9.58
N ALA A 130 3.63 5.61 8.96
CA ALA A 130 3.76 4.29 9.60
C ALA A 130 5.20 4.04 10.05
N PRO A 131 5.43 3.42 11.23
CA PRO A 131 6.77 3.15 11.76
C PRO A 131 7.56 2.13 10.92
N VAL A 132 6.87 1.26 10.20
CA VAL A 132 7.45 0.26 9.29
C VAL A 132 6.86 0.43 7.90
N GLY A 133 7.70 0.43 6.88
CA GLY A 133 7.32 0.36 5.47
C GLY A 133 7.71 -1.00 4.88
N LEU A 134 6.84 -1.58 4.07
CA LEU A 134 7.14 -2.83 3.36
C LEU A 134 7.21 -2.54 1.86
N LEU A 135 8.26 -3.03 1.21
CA LEU A 135 8.39 -3.03 -0.24
C LEU A 135 8.37 -4.48 -0.72
N LEU A 136 7.41 -4.81 -1.58
CA LEU A 136 7.36 -6.08 -2.28
C LEU A 136 7.96 -5.93 -3.66
N THR A 137 8.83 -6.87 -4.01
CA THR A 137 9.40 -6.97 -5.35
C THR A 137 9.27 -8.39 -5.86
N ILE A 138 9.23 -8.54 -7.19
CA ILE A 138 9.32 -9.82 -7.88
C ILE A 138 10.47 -9.76 -8.90
N ASP A 139 10.97 -10.91 -9.29
CA ASP A 139 11.93 -10.98 -10.39
C ASP A 139 11.22 -10.64 -11.72
N ARG A 140 11.79 -9.73 -12.51
CA ARG A 140 11.20 -9.28 -13.79
C ARG A 140 11.00 -10.40 -14.81
N ARG A 141 11.74 -11.50 -14.67
CA ARG A 141 11.61 -12.70 -15.51
C ARG A 141 10.34 -13.49 -15.23
N LEU A 142 9.72 -13.26 -14.07
CA LEU A 142 8.49 -13.92 -13.64
C LEU A 142 7.31 -13.17 -14.24
N GLY A 143 6.87 -12.94 -15.22
CA GLY A 143 5.75 -12.23 -15.85
C GLY A 143 4.77 -11.55 -14.90
N GLN A 144 3.96 -10.67 -15.44
CA GLN A 144 3.03 -9.83 -14.66
C GLN A 144 1.95 -10.63 -13.90
N GLY A 145 1.65 -11.87 -14.34
CA GLY A 145 0.69 -12.72 -13.64
C GLY A 145 1.07 -13.02 -12.18
N MET A 146 2.36 -13.01 -11.86
CA MET A 146 2.85 -13.22 -10.49
C MET A 146 2.55 -12.05 -9.54
N LEU A 147 2.10 -10.91 -10.06
CA LEU A 147 1.61 -9.80 -9.22
C LEU A 147 0.32 -10.16 -8.48
N ILE A 148 -0.46 -11.12 -9.02
CA ILE A 148 -1.64 -11.67 -8.34
C ILE A 148 -1.20 -12.39 -7.07
N ASP A 149 -0.13 -13.19 -7.14
CA ASP A 149 0.41 -13.92 -6.00
C ASP A 149 0.91 -12.94 -4.91
N CYS A 150 1.53 -11.81 -5.32
CA CYS A 150 1.89 -10.74 -4.38
C CYS A 150 0.65 -10.08 -3.74
N GLY A 151 -0.45 -9.97 -4.47
CA GLY A 151 -1.74 -9.52 -3.93
C GLY A 151 -2.27 -10.48 -2.86
N LEU A 152 -2.19 -11.79 -3.10
CA LEU A 152 -2.57 -12.82 -2.12
C LEU A 152 -1.71 -12.75 -0.86
N PHE A 153 -0.39 -12.57 -1.00
CA PHE A 153 0.53 -12.36 0.12
C PHE A 153 0.16 -11.14 0.97
N LEU A 154 -0.31 -10.06 0.36
CA LEU A 154 -0.67 -8.83 1.08
C LEU A 154 -2.04 -8.92 1.77
N ASP A 155 -2.93 -9.80 1.30
CA ASP A 155 -4.27 -9.97 1.85
C ASP A 155 -4.30 -11.04 2.96
N HIS A 156 -3.32 -11.95 2.98
CA HIS A 156 -3.23 -13.07 3.92
C HIS A 156 -2.71 -12.64 5.27
#